data_36971b56d3b9d222c39434442dc94e8a
#
_entry.id   36971b56d3b9d222c39434442dc94e8a
#
_cell.length_a   1.000
_cell.length_b   1.000
_cell.length_c   1.000
_cell.angle_alpha   90.00
_cell.angle_beta   90.00
_cell.angle_gamma   90.00
#
_symmetry.space_group_name_H-M   'P 1'
#
loop_
_entity.id
_entity.type
_entity.pdbx_description
1 polymer ?
#
loop_
_entity_poly.entity_id
_entity_poly.type
_entity_poly.pdbx_seq_one_letter_code
_entity_poly.pdbx_strand_id
1 'polypeptide(L)'
;MLGVAHALAPAWPRVELTLLDRQALVSLEMIENYARLGWNVVEQVADALEWAASATDSLPNGNEPARWDLIVANLFLHHFEGTQLALLLNSITARSNGFFACEPRRNWISLAGSHLAGLIGAGAVTREDAVLSVHAGFRDKELTTLWPAVHDEWRIQEYSAGLFSHCFHAERVGRS
;
A
#
# COMPACT_ATOMS: atom_id res chain seq x y z
N MET A 1 1.00 6.44 -9.18
CA MET A 1 -0.38 5.87 -9.21
C MET A 1 -1.11 6.11 -10.54
N LEU A 2 -1.09 7.31 -11.17
CA LEU A 2 -1.81 7.58 -12.42
C LEU A 2 -1.45 6.59 -13.56
N GLY A 3 -0.19 6.21 -13.72
CA GLY A 3 0.23 5.20 -14.70
C GLY A 3 -0.42 3.82 -14.49
N VAL A 4 -0.62 3.43 -13.23
CA VAL A 4 -1.35 2.19 -12.88
C VAL A 4 -2.83 2.32 -13.26
N ALA A 5 -3.45 3.48 -12.98
CA ALA A 5 -4.84 3.74 -13.35
C ALA A 5 -5.04 3.65 -14.87
N HIS A 6 -4.14 4.22 -15.67
CA HIS A 6 -4.18 4.07 -17.13
C HIS A 6 -4.14 2.61 -17.59
N ALA A 7 -3.30 1.79 -16.96
CA ALA A 7 -3.20 0.37 -17.30
C ALA A 7 -4.45 -0.43 -16.90
N LEU A 8 -5.12 -0.05 -15.80
CA LEU A 8 -6.28 -0.75 -15.26
C LEU A 8 -7.62 -0.25 -15.83
N ALA A 9 -7.71 0.98 -16.31
CA ALA A 9 -8.96 1.59 -16.78
C ALA A 9 -9.73 0.74 -17.82
N PRO A 10 -9.09 0.02 -18.76
CA PRO A 10 -9.83 -0.87 -19.67
C PRO A 10 -10.56 -2.01 -18.95
N ALA A 11 -10.01 -2.51 -17.85
CA ALA A 11 -10.62 -3.58 -17.05
C ALA A 11 -11.54 -3.03 -15.94
N TRP A 12 -11.22 -1.85 -15.43
CA TRP A 12 -11.93 -1.15 -14.36
C TRP A 12 -12.41 0.23 -14.84
N PRO A 13 -13.46 0.29 -15.65
CA PRO A 13 -13.89 1.54 -16.29
C PRO A 13 -14.53 2.55 -15.34
N ARG A 14 -14.89 2.13 -14.13
CA ARG A 14 -15.42 2.98 -13.06
C ARG A 14 -14.83 2.59 -11.73
N VAL A 15 -14.17 3.53 -11.06
CA VAL A 15 -13.54 3.34 -9.75
C VAL A 15 -13.81 4.56 -8.88
N GLU A 16 -14.21 4.32 -7.64
CA GLU A 16 -14.19 5.31 -6.56
C GLU A 16 -12.84 5.17 -5.85
N LEU A 17 -11.93 6.12 -6.09
CA LEU A 17 -10.57 6.10 -5.55
C LEU A 17 -10.46 7.06 -4.38
N THR A 18 -10.16 6.55 -3.19
CA THR A 18 -9.76 7.39 -2.05
C THR A 18 -8.25 7.42 -1.93
N LEU A 19 -7.68 8.61 -1.92
CA LEU A 19 -6.25 8.84 -1.69
C LEU A 19 -6.07 9.33 -0.26
N LEU A 20 -5.43 8.50 0.58
CA LEU A 20 -5.10 8.82 1.96
C LEU A 20 -3.66 9.31 2.05
N ASP A 21 -3.45 10.51 2.53
CA ASP A 21 -2.14 11.07 2.84
C ASP A 21 -2.24 12.06 4.01
N ARG A 22 -1.13 12.29 4.72
CA ARG A 22 -1.05 13.31 5.78
C ARG A 22 -1.13 14.75 5.25
N GLN A 23 -0.84 14.93 3.97
CA GLN A 23 -0.82 16.22 3.29
C GLN A 23 -1.88 16.27 2.20
N ALA A 24 -2.44 17.45 1.96
CA ALA A 24 -3.31 17.67 0.81
C ALA A 24 -2.46 17.75 -0.46
N LEU A 25 -2.37 16.63 -1.17
CA LEU A 25 -1.51 16.47 -2.36
C LEU A 25 -2.31 16.35 -3.66
N VAL A 26 -3.64 16.26 -3.57
CA VAL A 26 -4.50 16.03 -4.74
C VAL A 26 -4.79 17.35 -5.43
N SER A 27 -4.15 17.59 -6.57
CA SER A 27 -4.40 18.78 -7.39
C SER A 27 -5.64 18.61 -8.27
N LEU A 28 -6.21 19.73 -8.74
CA LEU A 28 -7.31 19.72 -9.72
C LEU A 28 -6.91 18.97 -11.01
N GLU A 29 -5.70 19.16 -11.48
CA GLU A 29 -5.17 18.44 -12.65
C GLU A 29 -5.16 16.92 -12.42
N MET A 30 -4.80 16.48 -11.22
CA MET A 30 -4.83 15.06 -10.85
C MET A 30 -6.26 14.51 -10.90
N ILE A 31 -7.22 15.22 -10.31
CA ILE A 31 -8.65 14.84 -10.34
C ILE A 31 -9.14 14.72 -11.80
N GLU A 32 -8.84 15.71 -12.64
CA GLU A 32 -9.22 15.70 -14.06
C GLU A 32 -8.60 14.51 -14.82
N ASN A 33 -7.34 14.18 -14.55
CA ASN A 33 -6.66 13.06 -15.18
C ASN A 33 -7.31 11.73 -14.83
N TYR A 34 -7.74 11.53 -13.59
CA TYR A 34 -8.49 10.33 -13.19
C TYR A 34 -9.91 10.34 -13.77
N ALA A 35 -10.59 11.48 -13.78
CA ALA A 35 -11.94 11.60 -14.34
C ALA A 35 -11.99 11.21 -15.83
N ARG A 36 -10.94 11.52 -16.61
CA ARG A 36 -10.82 11.08 -18.02
C ARG A 36 -10.74 9.56 -18.18
N LEU A 37 -10.36 8.85 -17.14
CA LEU A 37 -10.35 7.38 -17.10
C LEU A 37 -11.67 6.78 -16.59
N GLY A 38 -12.65 7.62 -16.21
CA GLY A 38 -13.89 7.21 -15.59
C GLY A 38 -13.78 6.98 -14.06
N TRP A 39 -12.69 7.42 -13.45
CA TRP A 39 -12.40 7.25 -12.02
C TRP A 39 -12.75 8.52 -11.25
N ASN A 40 -13.49 8.36 -10.16
CA ASN A 40 -13.80 9.45 -9.23
C ASN A 40 -12.78 9.43 -8.08
N VAL A 41 -12.19 10.58 -7.77
CA VAL A 41 -11.14 10.70 -6.75
C VAL A 41 -11.64 11.50 -5.55
N VAL A 42 -11.47 10.94 -4.36
CA VAL A 42 -11.70 11.61 -3.09
C VAL A 42 -10.37 11.67 -2.33
N GLU A 43 -9.99 12.86 -1.88
CA GLU A 43 -8.85 13.04 -1.00
C GLU A 43 -9.28 12.88 0.46
N GLN A 44 -8.53 12.09 1.20
CA GLN A 44 -8.66 11.97 2.64
C GLN A 44 -7.34 12.38 3.31
N VAL A 45 -7.32 13.59 3.87
CA VAL A 45 -6.14 14.09 4.60
C VAL A 45 -6.19 13.56 6.02
N ALA A 46 -5.36 12.56 6.33
CA ALA A 46 -5.28 11.95 7.66
C ALA A 46 -3.94 11.23 7.87
N ASP A 47 -3.53 11.09 9.11
CA ASP A 47 -2.46 10.17 9.48
C ASP A 47 -2.94 8.72 9.37
N ALA A 48 -2.12 7.86 8.77
CA ALA A 48 -2.50 6.45 8.55
C ALA A 48 -2.67 5.65 9.84
N LEU A 49 -1.94 5.99 10.91
CA LEU A 49 -2.12 5.33 12.21
C LEU A 49 -3.41 5.81 12.90
N GLU A 50 -3.77 7.09 12.75
CA GLU A 50 -5.07 7.61 13.22
C GLU A 50 -6.22 6.97 12.44
N TRP A 51 -6.08 6.89 11.11
CA TRP A 51 -7.03 6.16 10.28
C TRP A 51 -7.15 4.69 10.70
N ALA A 52 -6.04 4.01 10.99
CA ALA A 52 -6.05 2.63 11.45
C ALA A 52 -6.71 2.49 12.84
N ALA A 53 -6.43 3.41 13.76
CA ALA A 53 -7.02 3.40 15.10
C ALA A 53 -8.54 3.66 15.09
N SER A 54 -9.05 4.48 14.17
CA SER A 54 -10.48 4.76 14.03
C SER A 54 -11.32 3.58 13.52
N ALA A 55 -10.67 2.47 13.09
CA ALA A 55 -11.35 1.26 12.61
C ALA A 55 -12.12 0.49 13.69
N THR A 56 -11.86 0.78 14.96
CA THR A 56 -12.46 0.05 16.10
C THR A 56 -13.87 0.54 16.47
N ASP A 57 -14.30 1.67 15.91
CA ASP A 57 -15.64 2.18 16.20
C ASP A 57 -16.67 1.42 15.33
N SER A 58 -17.28 0.40 15.93
CA SER A 58 -18.45 -0.28 15.37
C SER A 58 -19.54 0.75 15.06
N LEU A 59 -20.10 0.71 13.85
CA LEU A 59 -21.23 1.55 13.54
C LEU A 59 -22.39 1.26 14.51
N PRO A 60 -23.08 2.28 15.06
CA PRO A 60 -24.10 2.12 16.07
C PRO A 60 -25.31 1.28 15.65
N ASN A 61 -25.42 0.86 14.40
CA ASN A 61 -26.57 0.16 13.83
C ASN A 61 -26.34 -1.33 13.54
N GLY A 62 -25.23 -1.93 13.99
CA GLY A 62 -25.01 -3.37 13.81
C GLY A 62 -24.79 -3.84 12.36
N ASN A 63 -24.79 -2.94 11.38
CA ASN A 63 -24.42 -3.26 10.01
C ASN A 63 -22.90 -3.36 9.89
N GLU A 64 -22.41 -4.40 9.23
CA GLU A 64 -20.97 -4.48 8.90
C GLU A 64 -20.59 -3.22 8.12
N PRO A 65 -19.47 -2.56 8.49
CA PRO A 65 -18.98 -1.40 7.73
C PRO A 65 -18.70 -1.83 6.28
N ALA A 66 -19.09 -0.98 5.33
CA ALA A 66 -18.74 -1.21 3.94
C ALA A 66 -17.22 -1.37 3.82
N ARG A 67 -16.79 -2.47 3.22
CA ARG A 67 -15.37 -2.76 3.00
C ARG A 67 -14.92 -2.16 1.68
N TRP A 68 -13.69 -1.71 1.65
CA TRP A 68 -13.01 -1.41 0.40
C TRP A 68 -12.83 -2.68 -0.42
N ASP A 69 -13.08 -2.63 -1.72
CA ASP A 69 -12.79 -3.76 -2.60
C ASP A 69 -11.30 -4.06 -2.63
N LEU A 70 -10.48 -3.01 -2.67
CA LEU A 70 -9.03 -3.10 -2.65
C LEU A 70 -8.42 -1.92 -1.90
N ILE A 71 -7.49 -2.20 -0.99
CA ILE A 71 -6.57 -1.21 -0.43
C ILE A 71 -5.20 -1.44 -1.05
N VAL A 72 -4.53 -0.36 -1.45
CA VAL A 72 -3.19 -0.41 -2.05
C VAL A 72 -2.22 0.43 -1.24
N ALA A 73 -1.08 -0.17 -0.87
CA ALA A 73 0.06 0.52 -0.29
C ALA A 73 1.26 0.43 -1.25
N ASN A 74 1.89 1.57 -1.55
CA ASN A 74 3.06 1.58 -2.41
C ASN A 74 4.17 2.41 -1.78
N LEU A 75 5.29 1.78 -1.49
CA LEU A 75 6.44 2.40 -0.80
C LEU A 75 6.00 3.07 0.51
N PHE A 76 5.23 2.36 1.32
CA PHE A 76 4.56 2.93 2.48
C PHE A 76 4.76 2.11 3.76
N LEU A 77 4.57 0.78 3.72
CA LEU A 77 4.61 -0.06 4.91
C LEU A 77 5.98 -0.09 5.58
N HIS A 78 7.06 0.07 4.83
CA HIS A 78 8.43 0.07 5.35
C HIS A 78 8.76 1.25 6.30
N HIS A 79 7.85 2.23 6.41
CA HIS A 79 7.97 3.31 7.39
C HIS A 79 7.48 2.92 8.79
N PHE A 80 6.87 1.74 8.94
CA PHE A 80 6.26 1.30 10.19
C PHE A 80 6.86 -0.02 10.67
N GLU A 81 7.01 -0.14 11.99
CA GLU A 81 7.56 -1.34 12.61
C GLU A 81 6.72 -1.78 13.82
N GLY A 82 6.89 -3.03 14.23
CA GLY A 82 6.30 -3.58 15.44
C GLY A 82 4.79 -3.36 15.55
N THR A 83 4.37 -2.68 16.62
CA THR A 83 2.95 -2.45 16.94
C THR A 83 2.25 -1.53 15.94
N GLN A 84 2.95 -0.60 15.31
CA GLN A 84 2.39 0.31 14.31
C GLN A 84 2.04 -0.45 13.02
N LEU A 85 2.96 -1.26 12.52
CA LEU A 85 2.71 -2.11 11.35
C LEU A 85 1.59 -3.12 11.63
N ALA A 86 1.58 -3.74 12.81
CA ALA A 86 0.51 -4.65 13.21
C ALA A 86 -0.86 -3.95 13.26
N LEU A 87 -0.94 -2.72 13.80
CA LEU A 87 -2.17 -1.93 13.81
C LEU A 87 -2.68 -1.65 12.38
N LEU A 88 -1.80 -1.23 11.48
CA LEU A 88 -2.14 -0.99 10.07
C LEU A 88 -2.66 -2.26 9.40
N LEU A 89 -1.95 -3.38 9.50
CA LEU A 89 -2.35 -4.64 8.88
C LEU A 89 -3.68 -5.16 9.44
N ASN A 90 -3.91 -5.05 10.75
CA ASN A 90 -5.20 -5.39 11.36
C ASN A 90 -6.35 -4.53 10.82
N SER A 91 -6.14 -3.21 10.72
CA SER A 91 -7.14 -2.30 10.20
C SER A 91 -7.44 -2.54 8.71
N ILE A 92 -6.41 -2.78 7.89
CA ILE A 92 -6.54 -3.13 6.48
C ILE A 92 -7.36 -4.42 6.34
N THR A 93 -7.03 -5.46 7.11
CA THR A 93 -7.73 -6.75 7.09
C THR A 93 -9.20 -6.61 7.48
N ALA A 94 -9.52 -5.78 8.46
CA ALA A 94 -10.90 -5.55 8.90
C ALA A 94 -11.74 -4.80 7.87
N ARG A 95 -11.11 -3.91 7.07
CA ARG A 95 -11.79 -2.94 6.20
C ARG A 95 -11.72 -3.24 4.71
N SER A 96 -11.03 -4.31 4.28
CA SER A 96 -10.89 -4.61 2.85
C SER A 96 -11.28 -6.03 2.49
N ASN A 97 -11.61 -6.23 1.22
CA ASN A 97 -11.76 -7.53 0.58
C ASN A 97 -10.47 -7.95 -0.13
N GLY A 98 -9.62 -6.98 -0.49
CA GLY A 98 -8.33 -7.20 -1.09
C GLY A 98 -7.29 -6.20 -0.58
N PHE A 99 -6.03 -6.64 -0.54
CA PHE A 99 -4.89 -5.78 -0.22
C PHE A 99 -3.73 -6.06 -1.15
N PHE A 100 -3.09 -5.00 -1.64
CA PHE A 100 -1.86 -5.08 -2.42
C PHE A 100 -0.82 -4.12 -1.87
N ALA A 101 0.38 -4.62 -1.61
CA ALA A 101 1.52 -3.78 -1.27
C ALA A 101 2.68 -4.00 -2.25
N CYS A 102 3.36 -2.91 -2.60
CA CYS A 102 4.62 -2.93 -3.34
C CYS A 102 5.64 -2.10 -2.57
N GLU A 103 6.63 -2.76 -2.03
CA GLU A 103 7.59 -2.20 -1.07
C GLU A 103 9.04 -2.38 -1.57
N PRO A 104 10.02 -1.68 -0.99
CA PRO A 104 11.41 -1.94 -1.30
C PRO A 104 11.79 -3.37 -0.91
N ARG A 105 12.54 -4.04 -1.80
CA ARG A 105 13.08 -5.35 -1.50
C ARG A 105 14.38 -5.23 -0.71
N ARG A 106 14.40 -5.79 0.51
CA ARG A 106 15.60 -5.87 1.34
C ARG A 106 16.52 -6.97 0.85
N ASN A 107 17.44 -6.64 -0.04
CA ASN A 107 18.49 -7.54 -0.50
C ASN A 107 19.82 -6.78 -0.72
N TRP A 108 20.93 -7.53 -0.83
CA TRP A 108 22.26 -6.94 -1.03
C TRP A 108 22.40 -6.23 -2.39
N ILE A 109 21.65 -6.66 -3.43
CA ILE A 109 21.67 -6.03 -4.77
C ILE A 109 21.01 -4.66 -4.71
N SER A 110 19.87 -4.53 -3.98
CA SER A 110 19.20 -3.26 -3.78
C SER A 110 20.09 -2.27 -2.99
N LEU A 111 20.83 -2.76 -1.99
CA LEU A 111 21.82 -1.99 -1.26
C LEU A 111 22.96 -1.53 -2.18
N ALA A 112 23.54 -2.43 -2.97
CA ALA A 112 24.57 -2.08 -3.94
C ALA A 112 24.07 -1.07 -4.99
N GLY A 113 22.82 -1.24 -5.48
CA GLY A 113 22.18 -0.33 -6.42
C GLY A 113 21.96 1.07 -5.85
N SER A 114 21.54 1.20 -4.58
CA SER A 114 21.36 2.49 -3.91
C SER A 114 22.70 3.22 -3.71
N HIS A 115 23.78 2.49 -3.45
CA HIS A 115 25.13 3.07 -3.41
C HIS A 115 25.63 3.51 -4.80
N LEU A 116 25.29 2.75 -5.85
CA LEU A 116 25.70 3.08 -7.23
C LEU A 116 24.94 4.31 -7.77
N ALA A 117 23.66 4.48 -7.41
CA ALA A 117 22.86 5.65 -7.79
C ALA A 117 23.51 6.96 -7.30
N GLY A 118 24.21 6.91 -6.15
CA GLY A 118 25.00 8.03 -5.64
C GLY A 118 26.19 8.43 -6.52
N LEU A 119 26.72 7.52 -7.35
CA LEU A 119 27.82 7.80 -8.28
C LEU A 119 27.35 8.51 -9.55
N ILE A 120 26.04 8.49 -9.86
CA ILE A 120 25.43 9.06 -11.08
C ILE A 120 24.85 10.47 -10.80
N GLY A 121 25.19 11.12 -9.66
CA GLY A 121 24.83 12.50 -9.39
C GLY A 121 23.58 12.71 -8.49
N ALA A 122 23.06 11.68 -7.85
CA ALA A 122 22.06 11.85 -6.81
C ALA A 122 22.68 12.52 -5.57
N GLY A 123 22.02 13.55 -5.02
CA GLY A 123 22.50 14.27 -3.83
C GLY A 123 22.67 13.35 -2.61
N ALA A 124 23.51 13.77 -1.66
CA ALA A 124 23.82 12.99 -0.46
C ALA A 124 22.57 12.57 0.34
N VAL A 125 21.59 13.47 0.47
CA VAL A 125 20.32 13.21 1.16
C VAL A 125 19.52 12.10 0.46
N THR A 126 19.38 12.16 -0.86
CA THR A 126 18.66 11.15 -1.66
C THR A 126 19.29 9.76 -1.53
N ARG A 127 20.63 9.71 -1.34
CA ARG A 127 21.38 8.47 -1.18
C ARG A 127 21.17 7.83 0.20
N GLU A 128 21.18 8.63 1.27
CA GLU A 128 20.94 8.15 2.63
C GLU A 128 19.48 7.62 2.75
N ASP A 129 18.53 8.35 2.23
CA ASP A 129 17.11 7.93 2.21
C ASP A 129 16.91 6.63 1.43
N ALA A 130 17.59 6.47 0.28
CA ALA A 130 17.51 5.25 -0.52
C ALA A 130 18.10 4.03 0.21
N VAL A 131 19.24 4.19 0.90
CA VAL A 131 19.86 3.12 1.69
C VAL A 131 19.00 2.76 2.90
N LEU A 132 18.47 3.74 3.62
CA LEU A 132 17.58 3.52 4.77
C LEU A 132 16.29 2.79 4.34
N SER A 133 15.70 3.20 3.23
CA SER A 133 14.48 2.54 2.68
C SER A 133 14.72 1.08 2.32
N VAL A 134 15.90 0.73 1.76
CA VAL A 134 16.22 -0.66 1.45
C VAL A 134 16.45 -1.48 2.72
N HIS A 135 17.05 -0.91 3.77
CA HIS A 135 17.19 -1.59 5.06
C HIS A 135 15.83 -1.83 5.75
N ALA A 136 14.91 -0.88 5.63
CA ALA A 136 13.55 -0.98 6.15
C ALA A 136 12.61 -1.84 5.27
N GLY A 137 13.04 -2.22 4.06
CA GLY A 137 12.24 -3.02 3.11
C GLY A 137 11.93 -4.43 3.59
N PHE A 138 11.19 -5.18 2.79
CA PHE A 138 10.74 -6.54 3.11
C PHE A 138 11.46 -7.60 2.27
N ARG A 139 11.44 -8.86 2.77
CA ARG A 139 11.99 -10.03 2.08
C ARG A 139 11.19 -11.29 2.43
N ASP A 140 11.38 -12.33 1.62
CA ASP A 140 10.85 -13.68 1.83
C ASP A 140 9.32 -13.68 2.05
N LYS A 141 8.87 -14.04 3.25
CA LYS A 141 7.46 -14.13 3.68
C LYS A 141 7.18 -13.27 4.92
N GLU A 142 7.86 -12.15 5.07
CA GLU A 142 7.73 -11.30 6.26
C GLU A 142 6.32 -10.75 6.40
N LEU A 143 5.72 -10.19 5.33
CA LEU A 143 4.35 -9.68 5.37
C LEU A 143 3.32 -10.78 5.56
N THR A 144 3.54 -11.97 4.96
CA THR A 144 2.69 -13.15 5.21
C THR A 144 2.70 -13.55 6.68
N THR A 145 3.87 -13.54 7.32
CA THR A 145 4.00 -13.88 8.75
C THR A 145 3.34 -12.85 9.67
N LEU A 146 3.37 -11.58 9.27
CA LEU A 146 2.76 -10.46 10.02
C LEU A 146 1.28 -10.29 9.73
N TRP A 147 0.74 -10.94 8.69
CA TRP A 147 -0.65 -10.81 8.30
C TRP A 147 -1.58 -11.39 9.38
N PRO A 148 -2.50 -10.59 9.95
CA PRO A 148 -3.23 -10.96 11.16
C PRO A 148 -4.39 -11.92 10.93
N ALA A 149 -4.76 -12.17 9.68
CA ALA A 149 -5.94 -12.96 9.35
C ALA A 149 -5.67 -14.46 9.42
N VAL A 150 -6.73 -15.23 9.70
CA VAL A 150 -6.71 -16.69 9.62
C VAL A 150 -6.48 -17.10 8.16
N HIS A 151 -5.53 -17.97 7.91
CA HIS A 151 -5.09 -18.38 6.57
C HIS A 151 -6.23 -18.90 5.67
N ASP A 152 -7.27 -19.50 6.25
CA ASP A 152 -8.40 -20.05 5.51
C ASP A 152 -9.36 -18.97 4.97
N GLU A 153 -9.27 -17.74 5.47
CA GLU A 153 -10.11 -16.63 5.01
C GLU A 153 -9.46 -15.79 3.91
N TRP A 154 -8.15 -15.96 3.67
CA TRP A 154 -7.40 -15.15 2.75
C TRP A 154 -6.49 -15.99 1.83
N ARG A 155 -6.53 -15.71 0.55
CA ARG A 155 -5.54 -16.17 -0.41
C ARG A 155 -4.39 -15.18 -0.42
N ILE A 156 -3.21 -15.62 -0.01
CA ILE A 156 -2.03 -14.75 0.14
C ILE A 156 -0.96 -15.15 -0.87
N GLN A 157 -0.38 -14.14 -1.52
CA GLN A 157 0.79 -14.27 -2.38
C GLN A 157 1.81 -13.21 -2.00
N GLU A 158 3.05 -13.62 -1.80
CA GLU A 158 4.16 -12.74 -1.51
C GLU A 158 5.35 -13.14 -2.37
N TYR A 159 5.87 -12.18 -3.15
CA TYR A 159 6.87 -12.44 -4.17
C TYR A 159 7.73 -11.23 -4.48
N SER A 160 8.89 -11.48 -5.09
CA SER A 160 9.76 -10.42 -5.59
C SER A 160 9.37 -10.04 -7.01
N ALA A 161 9.19 -8.75 -7.28
CA ALA A 161 8.92 -8.19 -8.59
C ALA A 161 10.16 -7.44 -9.08
N GLY A 162 10.93 -8.10 -9.95
CA GLY A 162 12.22 -7.59 -10.39
C GLY A 162 13.29 -7.59 -9.29
N LEU A 163 14.28 -6.69 -9.42
CA LEU A 163 15.43 -6.65 -8.52
C LEU A 163 15.16 -5.87 -7.23
N PHE A 164 14.27 -4.88 -7.26
CA PHE A 164 14.15 -3.86 -6.22
C PHE A 164 12.81 -3.87 -5.49
N SER A 165 11.79 -4.54 -6.03
CA SER A 165 10.45 -4.54 -5.49
C SER A 165 10.11 -5.87 -4.82
N HIS A 166 9.40 -5.78 -3.70
CA HIS A 166 8.80 -6.86 -2.96
C HIS A 166 7.28 -6.64 -2.91
N CYS A 167 6.51 -7.58 -3.43
CA CYS A 167 5.07 -7.46 -3.56
C CYS A 167 4.36 -8.44 -2.63
N PHE A 168 3.29 -7.95 -2.04
CA PHE A 168 2.37 -8.74 -1.22
C PHE A 168 0.95 -8.52 -1.74
N HIS A 169 0.21 -9.60 -1.92
CA HIS A 169 -1.19 -9.59 -2.32
C HIS A 169 -1.98 -10.51 -1.40
N ALA A 170 -3.06 -10.02 -0.84
CA ALA A 170 -4.02 -10.79 -0.07
C ALA A 170 -5.43 -10.52 -0.59
N GLU A 171 -6.20 -11.57 -0.82
CA GLU A 171 -7.58 -11.52 -1.29
C GLU A 171 -8.46 -12.38 -0.37
N ARG A 172 -9.56 -11.82 0.10
CA ARG A 172 -10.50 -12.54 0.95
C ARG A 172 -11.19 -13.63 0.13
N VAL A 173 -11.15 -14.85 0.63
CA VAL A 173 -11.88 -15.97 0.01
C VAL A 173 -13.37 -15.77 0.28
N GLY A 174 -14.17 -15.56 -0.78
CA GLY A 174 -15.62 -15.42 -0.65
C GLY A 174 -16.21 -16.66 0.02
N ARG A 175 -16.99 -16.48 1.07
CA ARG A 175 -17.86 -17.54 1.55
C ARG A 175 -18.93 -17.74 0.46
N SER A 176 -18.89 -18.89 -0.22
CA SER A 176 -19.92 -19.35 -1.16
C SER A 176 -21.23 -19.55 -0.43
#